data_2bac6897d2e2248430dab96cdaccd75f
#
_entry.id   2bac6897d2e2248430dab96cdaccd75f
#
_cell.length_a   1.000
_cell.length_b   1.000
_cell.length_c   1.000
_cell.angle_alpha   90.00
_cell.angle_beta   90.00
_cell.angle_gamma   90.00
#
_symmetry.space_group_name_H-M   'P 1'
#
loop_
_entity.id
_entity.type
_entity.pdbx_description
1 polymer ?
#
loop_
_entity_poly.entity_id
_entity_poly.type
_entity_poly.pdbx_seq_one_letter_code
_entity_poly.pdbx_strand_id
1 'polypeptide(L)'
;MYTTRFFSTRTKARASALLLAVLLCLSLARCANSQTAPGATIPVQIDKASATVSYLGPEGTYTQEACGVFFEKQGSYLPYTTVQEAVQALVEGQTSYAVIPQENTIGGAVIDYVDTLIAQTEVSVVGEVELPITQNLLALPGTTLAEIKTVYSHKQGIAQGKDWLVEHLPDAEVIEVSSTAEGARMVAEGKDPACAAIAAAACADVYQLDILAAGIQNNENNKTRFYVLSMQPAATAEAERLAFIAIGDAKALPELMTAMEKQDVTLITLHDRPLKTELGEYYYLIECAGCSYESYQELSKTEGFSFRFLGCFDVE
;
A
#
# COMPACT_ATOMS: atom_id res chain seq x y z
N MET A 1 83.80 2.00 37.79
CA MET A 1 84.12 2.07 36.36
C MET A 1 83.18 1.10 35.68
N TYR A 2 82.44 1.53 34.69
CA TYR A 2 81.44 1.02 33.74
C TYR A 2 80.04 1.58 33.96
N THR A 3 79.78 2.62 33.24
CA THR A 3 78.46 3.17 32.97
C THR A 3 77.84 2.48 31.76
N THR A 4 76.70 1.79 31.92
CA THR A 4 75.91 1.26 30.83
C THR A 4 74.66 2.14 30.65
N ARG A 5 74.52 2.73 29.46
CA ARG A 5 73.38 3.56 29.03
C ARG A 5 72.18 2.66 28.76
N PHE A 6 71.08 2.91 29.43
CA PHE A 6 69.74 2.40 29.05
C PHE A 6 69.15 3.30 27.93
N PHE A 7 69.02 2.79 26.73
CA PHE A 7 68.31 3.45 25.67
C PHE A 7 66.83 3.02 25.74
N SER A 8 65.96 4.03 25.68
CA SER A 8 64.51 4.02 25.91
C SER A 8 63.75 3.28 24.80
N THR A 9 63.02 2.22 25.18
CA THR A 9 62.05 1.47 24.33
C THR A 9 60.70 2.12 24.23
N ARG A 10 60.53 3.41 24.67
CA ARG A 10 59.23 4.10 24.69
C ARG A 10 58.84 4.79 23.40
N THR A 11 59.72 4.93 22.43
CA THR A 11 59.45 5.68 21.20
C THR A 11 58.79 4.84 20.06
N LYS A 12 58.98 3.54 20.06
CA LYS A 12 58.41 2.64 19.04
C LYS A 12 56.93 2.28 19.28
N ALA A 13 56.45 2.27 20.52
CA ALA A 13 55.05 1.96 20.86
C ALA A 13 54.09 3.11 20.54
N ARG A 14 54.57 4.36 20.54
CA ARG A 14 53.71 5.53 20.22
C ARG A 14 53.45 5.72 18.70
N ALA A 15 54.39 5.31 17.86
CA ALA A 15 54.23 5.38 16.42
C ALA A 15 53.22 4.34 15.88
N SER A 16 53.22 3.12 16.44
CA SER A 16 52.28 2.04 16.05
C SER A 16 50.84 2.32 16.52
N ALA A 17 50.65 2.95 17.67
CA ALA A 17 49.31 3.31 18.17
C ALA A 17 48.68 4.44 17.38
N LEU A 18 49.49 5.41 16.87
CA LEU A 18 49.02 6.52 16.04
C LEU A 18 48.60 6.02 14.63
N LEU A 19 49.32 5.04 14.07
CA LEU A 19 48.98 4.45 12.76
C LEU A 19 47.69 3.60 12.81
N LEU A 20 47.46 2.88 13.92
CA LEU A 20 46.23 2.12 14.12
C LEU A 20 45.00 3.01 14.32
N ALA A 21 45.14 4.13 15.03
CA ALA A 21 44.09 5.11 15.25
C ALA A 21 43.67 5.82 13.95
N VAL A 22 44.64 6.16 13.06
CA VAL A 22 44.37 6.77 11.77
C VAL A 22 43.70 5.80 10.80
N LEU A 23 44.04 4.49 10.82
CA LEU A 23 43.40 3.45 10.04
C LEU A 23 41.99 3.15 10.53
N LEU A 24 41.72 3.21 11.84
CA LEU A 24 40.38 3.05 12.42
C LEU A 24 39.48 4.25 12.12
N CYS A 25 40.00 5.48 12.11
CA CYS A 25 39.25 6.67 11.71
C CYS A 25 38.94 6.72 10.21
N LEU A 26 39.79 6.13 9.36
CA LEU A 26 39.53 6.02 7.91
C LEU A 26 38.50 4.93 7.56
N SER A 27 38.32 3.91 8.41
CA SER A 27 37.28 2.89 8.25
C SER A 27 35.90 3.34 8.75
N LEU A 28 35.84 4.23 9.75
CA LEU A 28 34.59 4.82 10.27
C LEU A 28 34.10 6.00 9.40
N ALA A 29 34.95 6.63 8.60
CA ALA A 29 34.57 7.70 7.68
C ALA A 29 33.96 7.17 6.36
N ARG A 30 33.88 5.86 6.15
CA ARG A 30 33.26 5.24 4.95
C ARG A 30 31.81 4.81 5.15
N CYS A 31 31.25 4.95 6.36
CA CYS A 31 29.83 4.66 6.64
C CYS A 31 28.95 5.89 6.80
N ALA A 32 29.45 7.09 6.47
CA ALA A 32 28.65 8.30 6.49
C ALA A 32 28.86 9.06 5.16
N ASN A 33 27.96 8.85 4.27
CA ASN A 33 27.52 9.65 3.13
C ASN A 33 27.37 8.82 1.84
N SER A 34 26.38 7.97 1.79
CA SER A 34 25.70 7.74 0.52
C SER A 34 24.62 8.84 0.39
N GLN A 35 25.04 10.10 0.29
CA GLN A 35 24.24 11.08 -0.42
C GLN A 35 24.32 10.65 -1.89
N THR A 36 23.31 9.94 -2.37
CA THR A 36 23.04 9.80 -3.79
C THR A 36 23.00 11.20 -4.38
N ALA A 37 23.79 11.41 -5.43
CA ALA A 37 23.84 12.68 -6.14
C ALA A 37 22.41 13.08 -6.56
N PRO A 38 22.04 14.39 -6.52
CA PRO A 38 20.74 14.84 -7.01
C PRO A 38 20.60 14.41 -8.48
N GLY A 39 19.63 13.56 -8.78
CA GLY A 39 19.37 13.04 -10.13
C GLY A 39 19.58 11.53 -10.34
N ALA A 40 20.06 10.78 -9.34
CA ALA A 40 20.10 9.33 -9.45
C ALA A 40 18.70 8.76 -9.24
N THR A 41 18.08 8.27 -10.33
CA THR A 41 16.88 7.42 -10.28
C THR A 41 17.26 6.10 -9.63
N ILE A 42 16.44 5.63 -8.67
CA ILE A 42 16.59 4.32 -8.04
C ILE A 42 15.51 3.43 -8.66
N PRO A 43 15.83 2.61 -9.70
CA PRO A 43 14.89 1.63 -10.20
C PRO A 43 14.71 0.56 -9.11
N VAL A 44 13.47 0.34 -8.69
CA VAL A 44 13.15 -0.78 -7.81
C VAL A 44 13.11 -2.05 -8.67
N GLN A 45 14.08 -2.93 -8.46
CA GLN A 45 14.00 -4.30 -8.99
C GLN A 45 13.19 -5.12 -7.99
N ILE A 46 11.95 -5.43 -8.36
CA ILE A 46 11.05 -6.27 -7.56
C ILE A 46 11.32 -7.74 -7.94
N ASP A 47 11.89 -8.50 -7.03
CA ASP A 47 11.98 -9.96 -7.17
C ASP A 47 10.62 -10.57 -6.79
N LYS A 48 9.75 -10.71 -7.81
CA LYS A 48 8.39 -11.23 -7.64
C LYS A 48 8.38 -12.67 -7.10
N ALA A 49 9.36 -13.48 -7.47
CA ALA A 49 9.41 -14.91 -7.13
C ALA A 49 9.72 -15.15 -5.64
N SER A 50 10.56 -14.32 -5.03
CA SER A 50 10.91 -14.42 -3.61
C SER A 50 10.09 -13.49 -2.71
N ALA A 51 9.14 -12.72 -3.27
CA ALA A 51 8.35 -11.75 -2.52
C ALA A 51 7.50 -12.42 -1.44
N THR A 52 7.57 -11.87 -0.23
CA THR A 52 6.60 -12.11 0.83
C THR A 52 5.77 -10.85 0.98
N VAL A 53 4.43 -10.97 0.86
CA VAL A 53 3.54 -9.83 0.73
C VAL A 53 2.47 -9.89 1.81
N SER A 54 2.42 -8.89 2.69
CA SER A 54 1.29 -8.69 3.61
C SER A 54 0.16 -7.96 2.89
N TYR A 55 -1.08 -8.29 3.24
CA TYR A 55 -2.24 -7.63 2.64
C TYR A 55 -3.43 -7.58 3.58
N LEU A 56 -4.39 -6.66 3.30
CA LEU A 56 -5.67 -6.63 4.02
C LEU A 56 -6.52 -7.84 3.62
N GLY A 57 -6.56 -8.83 4.54
CA GLY A 57 -7.32 -10.07 4.38
C GLY A 57 -8.82 -9.95 4.65
N PRO A 58 -9.49 -11.07 4.75
CA PRO A 58 -9.00 -12.44 4.69
C PRO A 58 -8.62 -12.92 3.28
N GLU A 59 -8.34 -14.22 3.11
CA GLU A 59 -8.15 -14.84 1.79
C GLU A 59 -9.43 -14.69 0.93
N GLY A 60 -9.24 -14.57 -0.39
CA GLY A 60 -10.33 -14.35 -1.34
C GLY A 60 -10.73 -12.87 -1.51
N THR A 61 -10.08 -11.93 -0.82
CA THR A 61 -10.35 -10.48 -0.99
C THR A 61 -9.79 -9.93 -2.30
N TYR A 62 -10.35 -8.81 -2.77
CA TYR A 62 -9.78 -8.05 -3.90
C TYR A 62 -8.35 -7.57 -3.63
N THR A 63 -7.97 -7.36 -2.36
CA THR A 63 -6.58 -7.03 -2.01
C THR A 63 -5.63 -8.19 -2.31
N GLN A 64 -6.04 -9.45 -2.04
CA GLN A 64 -5.26 -10.62 -2.46
C GLN A 64 -5.20 -10.75 -3.98
N GLU A 65 -6.28 -10.46 -4.69
CA GLU A 65 -6.29 -10.43 -6.15
C GLU A 65 -5.29 -9.40 -6.70
N ALA A 66 -5.24 -8.20 -6.11
CA ALA A 66 -4.25 -7.17 -6.43
C ALA A 66 -2.81 -7.66 -6.19
N CYS A 67 -2.53 -8.40 -5.10
CA CYS A 67 -1.24 -9.08 -4.92
C CYS A 67 -0.94 -10.01 -6.11
N GLY A 68 -1.92 -10.82 -6.52
CA GLY A 68 -1.78 -11.77 -7.62
C GLY A 68 -1.50 -11.09 -8.96
N VAL A 69 -2.09 -9.93 -9.23
CA VAL A 69 -1.84 -9.13 -10.44
C VAL A 69 -0.41 -8.58 -10.39
N PHE A 70 -0.06 -7.79 -9.39
CA PHE A 70 1.23 -7.13 -9.31
C PHE A 70 2.42 -8.11 -9.26
N PHE A 71 2.31 -9.18 -8.49
CA PHE A 71 3.36 -10.18 -8.34
C PHE A 71 3.24 -11.35 -9.33
N GLU A 72 2.35 -11.25 -10.35
CA GLU A 72 2.15 -12.28 -11.39
C GLU A 72 1.86 -13.68 -10.81
N LYS A 73 1.13 -13.71 -9.69
CA LYS A 73 0.82 -14.91 -8.89
C LYS A 73 2.08 -15.63 -8.33
N GLN A 74 3.20 -14.91 -8.23
CA GLN A 74 4.44 -15.42 -7.65
C GLN A 74 4.57 -14.95 -6.19
N GLY A 75 5.51 -15.56 -5.44
CA GLY A 75 5.75 -15.23 -4.04
C GLY A 75 4.72 -15.85 -3.09
N SER A 76 4.63 -15.31 -1.90
CA SER A 76 3.69 -15.74 -0.85
C SER A 76 2.92 -14.55 -0.28
N TYR A 77 1.61 -14.73 -0.06
CA TYR A 77 0.70 -13.68 0.40
C TYR A 77 0.17 -14.01 1.78
N LEU A 78 0.32 -13.10 2.73
CA LEU A 78 -0.03 -13.26 4.14
C LEU A 78 -1.15 -12.29 4.50
N PRO A 79 -2.36 -12.78 4.86
CA PRO A 79 -3.49 -11.93 5.23
C PRO A 79 -3.33 -11.36 6.64
N TYR A 80 -3.70 -10.08 6.79
CA TYR A 80 -3.79 -9.39 8.07
C TYR A 80 -5.18 -8.79 8.26
N THR A 81 -5.58 -8.52 9.50
CA THR A 81 -6.94 -8.08 9.82
C THR A 81 -7.18 -6.61 9.51
N THR A 82 -6.12 -5.79 9.57
CA THR A 82 -6.18 -4.34 9.34
C THR A 82 -5.08 -3.87 8.38
N VAL A 83 -5.29 -2.71 7.76
CA VAL A 83 -4.26 -2.02 6.94
C VAL A 83 -3.01 -1.76 7.78
N GLN A 84 -3.20 -1.31 9.02
CA GLN A 84 -2.11 -1.01 9.95
C GLN A 84 -1.25 -2.25 10.25
N GLU A 85 -1.88 -3.40 10.53
CA GLU A 85 -1.15 -4.65 10.77
C GLU A 85 -0.39 -5.13 9.54
N ALA A 86 -0.99 -5.05 8.35
CA ALA A 86 -0.33 -5.42 7.10
C ALA A 86 0.92 -4.57 6.83
N VAL A 87 0.83 -3.24 7.04
CA VAL A 87 1.97 -2.33 6.87
C VAL A 87 2.99 -2.49 8.01
N GLN A 88 2.54 -2.78 9.23
CA GLN A 88 3.44 -3.05 10.35
C GLN A 88 4.30 -4.29 10.11
N ALA A 89 3.75 -5.35 9.51
CA ALA A 89 4.51 -6.55 9.14
C ALA A 89 5.64 -6.23 8.12
N LEU A 90 5.40 -5.30 7.18
CA LEU A 90 6.42 -4.79 6.28
C LEU A 90 7.51 -4.03 7.05
N VAL A 91 7.13 -3.11 7.95
CA VAL A 91 8.06 -2.30 8.74
C VAL A 91 8.93 -3.15 9.66
N GLU A 92 8.39 -4.22 10.22
CA GLU A 92 9.11 -5.18 11.07
C GLU A 92 9.96 -6.18 10.26
N GLY A 93 9.93 -6.13 8.93
CA GLY A 93 10.67 -7.03 8.05
C GLY A 93 10.14 -8.47 8.04
N GLN A 94 8.90 -8.69 8.47
CA GLN A 94 8.22 -9.99 8.37
C GLN A 94 7.83 -10.28 6.92
N THR A 95 7.56 -9.22 6.14
CA THR A 95 7.28 -9.26 4.70
C THR A 95 8.16 -8.27 3.95
N SER A 96 8.36 -8.50 2.64
CA SER A 96 9.13 -7.60 1.78
C SER A 96 8.29 -6.50 1.16
N TYR A 97 6.98 -6.73 1.07
CA TYR A 97 6.00 -5.79 0.52
C TYR A 97 4.71 -5.82 1.33
N ALA A 98 3.90 -4.76 1.17
CA ALA A 98 2.52 -4.75 1.63
C ALA A 98 1.60 -4.23 0.51
N VAL A 99 0.41 -4.84 0.36
CA VAL A 99 -0.63 -4.36 -0.57
C VAL A 99 -1.83 -3.93 0.25
N ILE A 100 -2.27 -2.69 0.03
CA ILE A 100 -3.36 -2.07 0.78
C ILE A 100 -4.35 -1.38 -0.14
N PRO A 101 -5.68 -1.42 0.16
CA PRO A 101 -6.67 -0.67 -0.62
C PRO A 101 -6.51 0.82 -0.38
N GLN A 102 -6.57 1.60 -1.45
CA GLN A 102 -6.43 3.05 -1.44
C GLN A 102 -7.80 3.74 -1.61
N GLU A 103 -8.46 3.49 -2.72
CA GLU A 103 -9.70 4.13 -3.10
C GLU A 103 -10.59 3.21 -3.91
N ASN A 104 -11.90 3.33 -3.72
CA ASN A 104 -12.91 2.69 -4.55
C ASN A 104 -13.77 3.76 -5.23
N THR A 105 -14.07 3.60 -6.51
CA THR A 105 -14.81 4.61 -7.31
C THR A 105 -16.21 4.91 -6.78
N ILE A 106 -16.81 4.02 -6.00
CA ILE A 106 -18.15 4.20 -5.40
C ILE A 106 -18.03 4.57 -3.92
N GLY A 107 -17.14 3.91 -3.19
CA GLY A 107 -16.98 4.09 -1.74
C GLY A 107 -16.06 5.24 -1.35
N GLY A 108 -15.27 5.77 -2.29
CA GLY A 108 -14.26 6.80 -2.03
C GLY A 108 -13.01 6.26 -1.34
N ALA A 109 -12.26 7.15 -0.71
CA ALA A 109 -11.00 6.82 -0.07
C ALA A 109 -11.16 5.88 1.14
N VAL A 110 -10.24 4.93 1.27
CA VAL A 110 -10.08 4.11 2.48
C VAL A 110 -9.22 4.89 3.47
N ILE A 111 -9.82 5.63 4.38
CA ILE A 111 -9.11 6.57 5.27
C ILE A 111 -7.95 5.94 6.04
N ASP A 112 -8.04 4.65 6.39
CA ASP A 112 -7.01 3.94 7.14
C ASP A 112 -5.66 3.90 6.40
N TYR A 113 -5.63 3.90 5.04
CA TYR A 113 -4.36 3.93 4.32
C TYR A 113 -3.66 5.28 4.45
N VAL A 114 -4.43 6.38 4.43
CA VAL A 114 -3.89 7.73 4.58
C VAL A 114 -3.23 7.88 5.94
N ASP A 115 -3.95 7.52 7.02
CA ASP A 115 -3.44 7.59 8.38
C ASP A 115 -2.21 6.68 8.58
N THR A 116 -2.23 5.50 7.97
CA THR A 116 -1.10 4.55 8.04
C THR A 116 0.14 5.09 7.33
N LEU A 117 0.01 5.62 6.11
CA LEU A 117 1.15 6.21 5.38
C LEU A 117 1.69 7.47 6.08
N ILE A 118 0.84 8.26 6.73
CA ILE A 118 1.30 9.41 7.54
C ILE A 118 2.14 8.91 8.73
N ALA A 119 1.70 7.87 9.42
CA ALA A 119 2.35 7.34 10.61
C ALA A 119 3.67 6.60 10.31
N GLN A 120 3.73 5.86 9.21
CA GLN A 120 4.88 5.02 8.83
C GLN A 120 5.81 5.78 7.87
N THR A 121 6.75 6.56 8.44
CA THR A 121 7.57 7.51 7.68
C THR A 121 8.62 6.87 6.76
N GLU A 122 8.97 5.61 6.97
CA GLU A 122 9.99 4.88 6.21
C GLU A 122 9.41 4.08 5.03
N VAL A 123 8.07 4.00 4.95
CA VAL A 123 7.38 3.25 3.90
C VAL A 123 7.26 4.08 2.63
N SER A 124 7.51 3.45 1.49
CA SER A 124 7.39 4.01 0.15
C SER A 124 6.38 3.25 -0.69
N VAL A 125 5.77 3.93 -1.69
CA VAL A 125 4.92 3.33 -2.71
C VAL A 125 5.80 2.93 -3.90
N VAL A 126 5.70 1.68 -4.33
CA VAL A 126 6.49 1.12 -5.44
C VAL A 126 5.66 0.66 -6.62
N GLY A 127 4.34 0.71 -6.51
CA GLY A 127 3.41 0.37 -7.57
C GLY A 127 1.96 0.63 -7.15
N GLU A 128 1.08 0.61 -8.14
CA GLU A 128 -0.37 0.69 -7.98
C GLU A 128 -1.03 -0.39 -8.83
N VAL A 129 -2.13 -0.96 -8.34
CA VAL A 129 -2.97 -1.90 -9.10
C VAL A 129 -4.39 -1.33 -9.15
N GLU A 130 -4.98 -1.27 -10.35
CA GLU A 130 -6.39 -0.95 -10.54
C GLU A 130 -7.18 -2.23 -10.87
N LEU A 131 -8.12 -2.62 -10.01
CA LEU A 131 -8.99 -3.76 -10.26
C LEU A 131 -10.44 -3.35 -10.50
N PRO A 132 -11.08 -3.91 -11.55
CA PRO A 132 -12.54 -3.88 -11.65
C PRO A 132 -13.13 -4.74 -10.52
N ILE A 133 -14.17 -4.21 -9.87
CA ILE A 133 -14.86 -4.90 -8.76
C ILE A 133 -16.13 -5.55 -9.29
N THR A 134 -16.09 -6.87 -9.43
CA THR A 134 -17.22 -7.68 -9.90
C THR A 134 -17.80 -8.48 -8.74
N GLN A 135 -19.09 -8.27 -8.44
CA GLN A 135 -19.78 -8.99 -7.39
C GLN A 135 -20.46 -10.25 -7.96
N ASN A 136 -20.34 -11.37 -7.27
CA ASN A 136 -20.94 -12.64 -7.65
C ASN A 136 -21.72 -13.20 -6.47
N LEU A 137 -22.80 -13.95 -6.74
CA LEU A 137 -23.49 -14.73 -5.73
C LEU A 137 -22.86 -16.12 -5.66
N LEU A 138 -22.29 -16.46 -4.51
CA LEU A 138 -21.59 -17.71 -4.26
C LEU A 138 -22.39 -18.56 -3.27
N ALA A 139 -22.47 -19.87 -3.49
CA ALA A 139 -23.12 -20.82 -2.57
C ALA A 139 -22.42 -22.17 -2.57
N LEU A 140 -22.87 -23.09 -1.72
CA LEU A 140 -22.34 -24.45 -1.69
C LEU A 140 -22.59 -25.16 -3.04
N PRO A 141 -21.68 -26.05 -3.45
CA PRO A 141 -21.85 -26.81 -4.70
C PRO A 141 -23.19 -27.55 -4.78
N GLY A 142 -23.82 -27.38 -5.93
CA GLY A 142 -25.13 -28.02 -6.21
C GLY A 142 -26.34 -27.28 -5.65
N THR A 143 -26.16 -26.16 -4.94
CA THR A 143 -27.28 -25.31 -4.48
C THR A 143 -27.93 -24.59 -5.65
N THR A 144 -29.22 -24.44 -5.61
CA THR A 144 -30.00 -23.67 -6.58
C THR A 144 -30.43 -22.31 -6.03
N LEU A 145 -30.70 -21.36 -6.91
CA LEU A 145 -31.10 -19.99 -6.50
C LEU A 145 -32.40 -20.02 -5.65
N ALA A 146 -33.33 -20.96 -5.94
CA ALA A 146 -34.60 -21.07 -5.24
C ALA A 146 -34.47 -21.55 -3.77
N GLU A 147 -33.35 -22.16 -3.42
CA GLU A 147 -33.11 -22.64 -2.05
C GLU A 147 -32.56 -21.52 -1.15
N ILE A 148 -32.02 -20.42 -1.72
CA ILE A 148 -31.39 -19.34 -0.95
C ILE A 148 -32.43 -18.57 -0.14
N LYS A 149 -32.14 -18.45 1.16
CA LYS A 149 -32.95 -17.71 2.14
C LYS A 149 -32.13 -16.64 2.86
N THR A 150 -30.81 -16.80 2.89
CA THR A 150 -29.92 -15.85 3.58
C THR A 150 -28.72 -15.50 2.69
N VAL A 151 -28.40 -14.22 2.61
CA VAL A 151 -27.24 -13.71 1.84
C VAL A 151 -26.33 -12.90 2.74
N TYR A 152 -25.07 -13.31 2.83
CA TYR A 152 -24.02 -12.61 3.59
C TYR A 152 -23.17 -11.74 2.68
N SER A 153 -22.83 -10.53 3.10
CA SER A 153 -21.79 -9.72 2.47
C SER A 153 -21.42 -8.52 3.32
N HIS A 154 -20.36 -7.81 2.92
CA HIS A 154 -20.06 -6.47 3.42
C HIS A 154 -21.10 -5.47 2.91
N LYS A 155 -21.38 -4.42 3.70
CA LYS A 155 -22.37 -3.38 3.34
C LYS A 155 -22.22 -2.82 1.93
N GLN A 156 -20.96 -2.67 1.42
CA GLN A 156 -20.71 -2.21 0.05
C GLN A 156 -21.14 -3.27 -0.99
N GLY A 157 -20.82 -4.55 -0.77
CA GLY A 157 -21.25 -5.64 -1.66
C GLY A 157 -22.75 -5.75 -1.71
N ILE A 158 -23.43 -5.63 -0.56
CA ILE A 158 -24.91 -5.60 -0.46
C ILE A 158 -25.47 -4.41 -1.26
N ALA A 159 -24.92 -3.21 -1.07
CA ALA A 159 -25.37 -2.02 -1.79
C ALA A 159 -25.18 -2.14 -3.31
N GLN A 160 -24.08 -2.75 -3.74
CA GLN A 160 -23.77 -2.96 -5.14
C GLN A 160 -24.63 -4.04 -5.81
N GLY A 161 -25.04 -5.08 -5.09
CA GLY A 161 -25.90 -6.15 -5.59
C GLY A 161 -27.40 -5.95 -5.30
N LYS A 162 -27.78 -4.79 -4.76
CA LYS A 162 -29.12 -4.56 -4.22
C LYS A 162 -30.23 -4.78 -5.24
N ASP A 163 -30.11 -4.24 -6.44
CA ASP A 163 -31.18 -4.29 -7.45
C ASP A 163 -31.37 -5.74 -7.94
N TRP A 164 -30.26 -6.44 -8.12
CA TRP A 164 -30.26 -7.86 -8.46
C TRP A 164 -30.91 -8.72 -7.36
N LEU A 165 -30.60 -8.46 -6.08
CA LEU A 165 -31.20 -9.17 -4.95
C LEU A 165 -32.72 -8.95 -4.89
N VAL A 166 -33.19 -7.72 -5.07
CA VAL A 166 -34.63 -7.39 -5.06
C VAL A 166 -35.38 -8.13 -6.19
N GLU A 167 -34.75 -8.26 -7.35
CA GLU A 167 -35.36 -8.93 -8.51
C GLU A 167 -35.38 -10.46 -8.37
N HIS A 168 -34.30 -11.07 -7.88
CA HIS A 168 -34.08 -12.51 -7.94
C HIS A 168 -34.26 -13.24 -6.59
N LEU A 169 -34.06 -12.53 -5.48
CA LEU A 169 -34.13 -13.06 -4.10
C LEU A 169 -34.89 -12.08 -3.17
N PRO A 170 -36.13 -11.66 -3.53
CA PRO A 170 -36.85 -10.64 -2.77
C PRO A 170 -37.18 -11.01 -1.32
N ASP A 171 -37.26 -12.31 -1.01
CA ASP A 171 -37.59 -12.83 0.32
C ASP A 171 -36.35 -13.24 1.13
N ALA A 172 -35.15 -13.12 0.58
CA ALA A 172 -33.93 -13.50 1.29
C ALA A 172 -33.56 -12.47 2.38
N GLU A 173 -33.20 -12.98 3.54
CA GLU A 173 -32.58 -12.15 4.59
C GLU A 173 -31.14 -11.77 4.19
N VAL A 174 -30.83 -10.47 4.24
CA VAL A 174 -29.49 -9.97 3.91
C VAL A 174 -28.76 -9.56 5.17
N ILE A 175 -27.63 -10.22 5.46
CA ILE A 175 -26.87 -10.04 6.69
C ILE A 175 -25.52 -9.40 6.36
N GLU A 176 -25.25 -8.23 7.00
CA GLU A 176 -23.99 -7.54 6.90
C GLU A 176 -22.90 -8.23 7.74
N VAL A 177 -21.71 -8.43 7.13
CA VAL A 177 -20.53 -9.00 7.75
C VAL A 177 -19.30 -8.10 7.48
N SER A 178 -18.17 -8.41 8.11
CA SER A 178 -16.96 -7.56 8.09
C SER A 178 -16.31 -7.40 6.71
N SER A 179 -16.45 -8.39 5.82
CA SER A 179 -15.96 -8.34 4.43
C SER A 179 -16.78 -9.26 3.52
N THR A 180 -16.71 -9.05 2.20
CA THR A 180 -17.34 -9.94 1.21
C THR A 180 -16.76 -11.35 1.30
N ALA A 181 -15.44 -11.49 1.47
CA ALA A 181 -14.78 -12.78 1.64
C ALA A 181 -15.15 -13.48 2.95
N GLU A 182 -15.39 -12.74 4.04
CA GLU A 182 -15.92 -13.29 5.29
C GLU A 182 -17.29 -13.92 5.07
N GLY A 183 -18.17 -13.27 4.29
CA GLY A 183 -19.46 -13.85 3.92
C GLY A 183 -19.31 -15.20 3.19
N ALA A 184 -18.38 -15.28 2.24
CA ALA A 184 -18.09 -16.52 1.52
C ALA A 184 -17.54 -17.61 2.45
N ARG A 185 -16.63 -17.26 3.37
CA ARG A 185 -16.11 -18.17 4.40
C ARG A 185 -17.23 -18.74 5.27
N MET A 186 -18.15 -17.87 5.74
CA MET A 186 -19.30 -18.29 6.57
C MET A 186 -20.20 -19.28 5.84
N VAL A 187 -20.48 -19.08 4.55
CA VAL A 187 -21.26 -20.02 3.72
C VAL A 187 -20.55 -21.38 3.65
N ALA A 188 -19.25 -21.38 3.36
CA ALA A 188 -18.48 -22.61 3.24
C ALA A 188 -18.41 -23.40 4.56
N GLU A 189 -18.18 -22.73 5.69
CA GLU A 189 -18.08 -23.36 7.00
C GLU A 189 -19.44 -23.78 7.57
N GLY A 190 -20.49 -22.98 7.33
CA GLY A 190 -21.84 -23.23 7.82
C GLY A 190 -22.51 -24.44 7.18
N LYS A 191 -22.13 -24.82 5.95
CA LYS A 191 -22.64 -25.97 5.19
C LYS A 191 -24.17 -26.00 5.06
N ASP A 192 -24.81 -24.82 5.10
CA ASP A 192 -26.24 -24.67 4.92
C ASP A 192 -26.54 -24.28 3.46
N PRO A 193 -27.22 -25.14 2.66
CA PRO A 193 -27.54 -24.82 1.28
C PRO A 193 -28.52 -23.65 1.13
N ALA A 194 -29.17 -23.20 2.21
CA ALA A 194 -30.02 -22.02 2.19
C ALA A 194 -29.24 -20.70 2.26
N CYS A 195 -27.92 -20.78 2.39
CA CYS A 195 -27.04 -19.60 2.53
C CYS A 195 -26.21 -19.34 1.27
N ALA A 196 -26.08 -18.05 0.91
CA ALA A 196 -25.20 -17.57 -0.14
C ALA A 196 -24.40 -16.35 0.32
N ALA A 197 -23.37 -15.99 -0.44
CA ALA A 197 -22.60 -14.78 -0.19
C ALA A 197 -22.44 -13.95 -1.47
N ILE A 198 -22.44 -12.63 -1.34
CA ILE A 198 -21.97 -11.74 -2.42
C ILE A 198 -20.49 -11.48 -2.19
N ALA A 199 -19.65 -11.94 -3.14
CA ALA A 199 -18.20 -11.82 -3.02
C ALA A 199 -17.48 -11.80 -4.37
N ALA A 200 -16.15 -11.62 -4.33
CA ALA A 200 -15.25 -11.76 -5.49
C ALA A 200 -15.28 -13.21 -6.02
N ALA A 201 -15.05 -13.39 -7.32
CA ALA A 201 -14.97 -14.71 -7.94
C ALA A 201 -13.86 -15.58 -7.31
N ALA A 202 -12.75 -14.98 -6.88
CA ALA A 202 -11.65 -15.68 -6.21
C ALA A 202 -12.09 -16.44 -4.94
N CYS A 203 -13.14 -15.98 -4.26
CA CYS A 203 -13.71 -16.69 -3.10
C CYS A 203 -14.30 -18.05 -3.47
N ALA A 204 -14.75 -18.26 -4.71
CA ALA A 204 -15.25 -19.57 -5.15
C ALA A 204 -14.13 -20.63 -5.09
N ASP A 205 -12.97 -20.31 -5.58
CA ASP A 205 -11.82 -21.22 -5.56
C ASP A 205 -11.29 -21.42 -4.12
N VAL A 206 -11.12 -20.33 -3.36
CA VAL A 206 -10.59 -20.37 -1.98
C VAL A 206 -11.47 -21.20 -1.05
N TYR A 207 -12.78 -21.01 -1.12
CA TYR A 207 -13.74 -21.63 -0.20
C TYR A 207 -14.52 -22.80 -0.81
N GLN A 208 -14.17 -23.22 -2.05
CA GLN A 208 -14.81 -24.31 -2.76
C GLN A 208 -16.33 -24.13 -2.88
N LEU A 209 -16.73 -22.94 -3.31
CA LEU A 209 -18.11 -22.55 -3.58
C LEU A 209 -18.37 -22.49 -5.09
N ASP A 210 -19.63 -22.66 -5.48
CA ASP A 210 -20.09 -22.44 -6.85
C ASP A 210 -20.56 -20.98 -7.04
N ILE A 211 -20.31 -20.42 -8.22
CA ILE A 211 -20.86 -19.12 -8.64
C ILE A 211 -22.28 -19.37 -9.18
N LEU A 212 -23.31 -19.03 -8.41
CA LEU A 212 -24.72 -19.15 -8.85
C LEU A 212 -25.12 -18.05 -9.82
N ALA A 213 -24.58 -16.83 -9.63
CA ALA A 213 -24.78 -15.72 -10.54
C ALA A 213 -23.52 -14.85 -10.56
N ALA A 214 -23.06 -14.52 -11.76
CA ALA A 214 -21.88 -13.67 -11.96
C ALA A 214 -22.31 -12.25 -12.36
N GLY A 215 -21.52 -11.24 -11.95
CA GLY A 215 -21.70 -9.85 -12.38
C GLY A 215 -23.02 -9.24 -11.90
N ILE A 216 -23.37 -9.46 -10.61
CA ILE A 216 -24.64 -8.99 -10.03
C ILE A 216 -24.60 -7.53 -9.54
N GLN A 217 -23.51 -6.80 -9.78
CA GLN A 217 -23.38 -5.41 -9.34
C GLN A 217 -24.21 -4.44 -10.21
N ASN A 218 -24.79 -3.42 -9.56
CA ASN A 218 -25.58 -2.38 -10.22
C ASN A 218 -24.76 -1.44 -11.12
N ASN A 219 -23.43 -1.35 -10.89
CA ASN A 219 -22.54 -0.46 -11.60
C ASN A 219 -21.30 -1.20 -12.11
N GLU A 220 -21.12 -1.26 -13.41
CA GLU A 220 -20.00 -1.93 -14.07
C GLU A 220 -18.69 -1.13 -14.02
N ASN A 221 -18.76 0.18 -13.70
CA ASN A 221 -17.60 1.06 -13.63
C ASN A 221 -16.94 1.08 -12.23
N ASN A 222 -17.27 0.11 -11.38
CA ASN A 222 -16.69 0.00 -10.05
C ASN A 222 -15.25 -0.51 -10.13
N LYS A 223 -14.31 0.28 -9.65
CA LYS A 223 -12.89 -0.06 -9.55
C LYS A 223 -12.37 0.23 -8.15
N THR A 224 -11.37 -0.52 -7.73
CA THR A 224 -10.57 -0.22 -6.53
C THR A 224 -9.12 -0.11 -6.92
N ARG A 225 -8.45 0.88 -6.36
CA ARG A 225 -7.00 1.08 -6.48
C ARG A 225 -6.32 0.58 -5.22
N PHE A 226 -5.14 -0.04 -5.40
CA PHE A 226 -4.35 -0.62 -4.33
C PHE A 226 -2.92 -0.16 -4.45
N TYR A 227 -2.33 0.34 -3.37
CA TYR A 227 -0.90 0.61 -3.32
C TYR A 227 -0.10 -0.64 -2.99
N VAL A 228 1.03 -0.77 -3.67
CA VAL A 228 2.10 -1.71 -3.32
C VAL A 228 3.19 -0.94 -2.60
N LEU A 229 3.48 -1.35 -1.37
CA LEU A 229 4.39 -0.68 -0.46
C LEU A 229 5.69 -1.47 -0.26
N SER A 230 6.78 -0.74 -0.04
CA SER A 230 8.11 -1.30 0.27
C SER A 230 8.85 -0.38 1.26
N MET A 231 9.84 -0.93 1.96
CA MET A 231 10.81 -0.15 2.75
C MET A 231 11.89 0.51 1.87
N GLN A 232 11.92 0.19 0.58
CA GLN A 232 12.86 0.78 -0.37
C GLN A 232 12.13 1.81 -1.24
N PRO A 233 12.63 3.05 -1.34
CA PRO A 233 12.00 4.08 -2.16
C PRO A 233 12.09 3.72 -3.65
N ALA A 234 10.99 3.96 -4.38
CA ALA A 234 10.94 3.91 -5.83
C ALA A 234 11.05 5.33 -6.39
N ALA A 235 12.10 5.60 -7.15
CA ALA A 235 12.26 6.86 -7.87
C ALA A 235 12.70 6.54 -9.30
N THR A 236 11.75 6.48 -10.22
CA THR A 236 12.00 6.32 -11.65
C THR A 236 12.03 7.67 -12.34
N ALA A 237 12.79 7.80 -13.43
CA ALA A 237 12.85 9.03 -14.21
C ALA A 237 11.54 9.28 -14.96
N GLU A 238 10.89 8.21 -15.39
CA GLU A 238 9.61 8.20 -16.06
C GLU A 238 8.70 7.24 -15.30
N ALA A 239 7.59 7.72 -14.78
CA ALA A 239 6.58 6.94 -14.09
C ALA A 239 5.19 7.50 -14.38
N GLU A 240 4.18 6.65 -14.32
CA GLU A 240 2.79 7.08 -14.56
C GLU A 240 2.25 7.90 -13.38
N ARG A 241 2.77 7.66 -12.17
CA ARG A 241 2.32 8.27 -10.91
C ARG A 241 3.48 8.77 -10.05
N LEU A 242 3.17 9.82 -9.30
CA LEU A 242 3.98 10.35 -8.21
C LEU A 242 3.08 10.50 -6.98
N ALA A 243 3.51 9.94 -5.84
CA ALA A 243 2.87 10.17 -4.56
C ALA A 243 3.83 10.85 -3.57
N PHE A 244 3.30 11.82 -2.81
CA PHE A 244 4.04 12.51 -1.75
C PHE A 244 3.07 13.03 -0.66
N ILE A 245 3.63 13.38 0.48
CA ILE A 245 2.90 14.09 1.54
C ILE A 245 3.48 15.50 1.65
N ALA A 246 2.61 16.51 1.54
CA ALA A 246 2.91 17.90 1.88
C ALA A 246 2.32 18.19 3.27
N ILE A 247 3.08 18.89 4.12
CA ILE A 247 2.69 19.19 5.51
C ILE A 247 2.77 20.70 5.70
N GLY A 248 1.65 21.35 5.99
CA GLY A 248 1.61 22.80 6.16
C GLY A 248 0.22 23.39 6.31
N ASP A 249 0.15 24.73 6.29
CA ASP A 249 -1.10 25.51 6.43
C ASP A 249 -1.93 25.41 5.12
N ALA A 250 -3.24 25.21 5.27
CA ALA A 250 -4.20 25.21 4.16
C ALA A 250 -4.16 26.47 3.30
N LYS A 251 -3.71 27.60 3.86
CA LYS A 251 -3.57 28.87 3.11
C LYS A 251 -2.49 28.82 2.04
N ALA A 252 -1.50 27.93 2.18
CA ALA A 252 -0.44 27.75 1.20
C ALA A 252 -0.82 26.77 0.07
N LEU A 253 -1.98 26.09 0.16
CA LEU A 253 -2.40 25.12 -0.86
C LEU A 253 -2.54 25.71 -2.28
N PRO A 254 -3.03 26.96 -2.50
CA PRO A 254 -3.07 27.58 -3.82
C PRO A 254 -1.69 27.72 -4.49
N GLU A 255 -0.64 27.97 -3.71
CA GLU A 255 0.74 28.06 -4.19
C GLU A 255 1.23 26.70 -4.68
N LEU A 256 0.92 25.63 -3.95
CA LEU A 256 1.25 24.26 -4.36
C LEU A 256 0.51 23.86 -5.65
N MET A 257 -0.80 24.16 -5.76
CA MET A 257 -1.56 23.92 -6.99
C MET A 257 -0.99 24.70 -8.19
N THR A 258 -0.57 25.95 -7.97
CA THR A 258 0.10 26.76 -9.01
C THR A 258 1.45 26.17 -9.42
N ALA A 259 2.21 25.63 -8.46
CA ALA A 259 3.48 24.96 -8.76
C ALA A 259 3.26 23.68 -9.59
N MET A 260 2.22 22.89 -9.28
CA MET A 260 1.83 21.71 -10.05
C MET A 260 1.45 22.07 -11.49
N GLU A 261 0.64 23.11 -11.68
CA GLU A 261 0.26 23.60 -13.02
C GLU A 261 1.49 24.02 -13.86
N LYS A 262 2.44 24.71 -13.25
CA LYS A 262 3.70 25.12 -13.91
C LYS A 262 4.58 23.96 -14.35
N GLN A 263 4.49 22.82 -13.68
CA GLN A 263 5.22 21.60 -13.99
C GLN A 263 4.43 20.67 -14.94
N ASP A 264 3.26 21.08 -15.41
CA ASP A 264 2.32 20.26 -16.20
C ASP A 264 1.93 18.95 -15.50
N VAL A 265 1.86 19.00 -14.15
CA VAL A 265 1.52 17.87 -13.31
C VAL A 265 0.02 17.83 -13.06
N THR A 266 -0.61 16.69 -13.34
CA THR A 266 -2.05 16.49 -13.16
C THR A 266 -2.34 15.89 -11.77
N LEU A 267 -3.15 16.59 -10.98
CA LEU A 267 -3.64 16.05 -9.70
C LEU A 267 -4.59 14.87 -9.94
N ILE A 268 -4.32 13.73 -9.31
CA ILE A 268 -5.20 12.55 -9.29
C ILE A 268 -6.03 12.54 -8.01
N THR A 269 -5.38 12.56 -6.84
CA THR A 269 -6.06 12.64 -5.56
C THR A 269 -5.36 13.57 -4.58
N LEU A 270 -6.13 14.13 -3.67
CA LEU A 270 -5.64 14.86 -2.51
C LEU A 270 -6.49 14.48 -1.29
N HIS A 271 -5.86 13.92 -0.28
CA HIS A 271 -6.51 13.58 0.99
C HIS A 271 -5.84 14.35 2.11
N ASP A 272 -6.65 15.09 2.87
CA ASP A 272 -6.18 15.86 4.01
C ASP A 272 -6.40 15.13 5.34
N ARG A 273 -5.45 15.29 6.26
CA ARG A 273 -5.57 14.86 7.66
C ARG A 273 -5.06 15.94 8.58
N PRO A 274 -5.81 16.31 9.64
CA PRO A 274 -5.37 17.34 10.57
C PRO A 274 -4.03 17.01 11.22
N LEU A 275 -3.11 17.97 11.28
CA LEU A 275 -1.83 17.83 11.95
C LEU A 275 -1.98 17.74 13.49
N LYS A 276 -3.13 18.13 14.03
CA LYS A 276 -3.48 18.16 15.46
C LYS A 276 -2.60 19.09 16.32
N THR A 277 -1.98 20.06 15.69
CA THR A 277 -1.19 21.14 16.32
C THR A 277 -2.04 22.39 16.47
N GLU A 278 -2.41 23.00 15.33
CA GLU A 278 -3.24 24.20 15.24
C GLU A 278 -4.33 24.01 14.18
N LEU A 279 -5.39 24.84 14.24
CA LEU A 279 -6.41 24.86 13.20
C LEU A 279 -5.83 25.43 11.89
N GLY A 280 -6.01 24.69 10.80
CA GLY A 280 -5.53 25.08 9.48
C GLY A 280 -4.28 24.34 9.04
N GLU A 281 -3.63 23.57 9.92
CA GLU A 281 -2.47 22.74 9.59
C GLU A 281 -2.85 21.30 9.29
N TYR A 282 -2.34 20.77 8.17
CA TYR A 282 -2.71 19.46 7.64
C TYR A 282 -1.52 18.69 7.07
N TYR A 283 -1.66 17.37 7.07
CA TYR A 283 -1.01 16.49 6.11
C TYR A 283 -1.87 16.43 4.86
N TYR A 284 -1.27 16.59 3.69
CA TYR A 284 -1.90 16.39 2.40
C TYR A 284 -1.19 15.24 1.70
N LEU A 285 -1.85 14.07 1.64
CA LEU A 285 -1.39 12.98 0.79
C LEU A 285 -1.87 13.27 -0.62
N ILE A 286 -0.93 13.44 -1.53
CA ILE A 286 -1.16 13.90 -2.90
C ILE A 286 -0.61 12.85 -3.86
N GLU A 287 -1.41 12.50 -4.86
CA GLU A 287 -1.03 11.67 -5.98
C GLU A 287 -1.25 12.44 -7.29
N CYS A 288 -0.28 12.34 -8.19
CA CYS A 288 -0.21 13.06 -9.45
C CYS A 288 0.14 12.13 -10.59
N ALA A 289 -0.25 12.54 -11.82
CA ALA A 289 0.18 11.95 -13.08
C ALA A 289 0.97 12.96 -13.92
N GLY A 290 1.67 12.46 -14.95
CA GLY A 290 2.47 13.31 -15.86
C GLY A 290 3.73 13.87 -15.19
N CYS A 291 4.34 13.15 -14.26
CA CYS A 291 5.40 13.64 -13.40
C CYS A 291 6.54 12.63 -13.24
N SER A 292 7.66 13.14 -12.72
CA SER A 292 8.86 12.39 -12.43
C SER A 292 9.40 12.74 -11.03
N TYR A 293 10.46 12.08 -10.62
CA TYR A 293 11.18 12.47 -9.41
C TYR A 293 11.72 13.92 -9.49
N GLU A 294 12.09 14.40 -10.70
CA GLU A 294 12.51 15.79 -10.92
C GLU A 294 11.34 16.76 -10.67
N SER A 295 10.14 16.42 -11.14
CA SER A 295 8.91 17.19 -10.83
C SER A 295 8.70 17.31 -9.32
N TYR A 296 8.85 16.20 -8.57
CA TYR A 296 8.78 16.24 -7.11
C TYR A 296 9.82 17.18 -6.49
N GLN A 297 11.07 17.15 -6.97
CA GLN A 297 12.13 18.04 -6.46
C GLN A 297 11.80 19.52 -6.67
N GLU A 298 11.16 19.87 -7.78
CA GLU A 298 10.69 21.24 -8.03
C GLU A 298 9.49 21.60 -7.15
N LEU A 299 8.49 20.71 -7.04
CA LEU A 299 7.32 20.90 -6.18
C LEU A 299 7.71 21.05 -4.71
N SER A 300 8.73 20.30 -4.26
CA SER A 300 9.20 20.34 -2.87
C SER A 300 9.86 21.66 -2.45
N LYS A 301 10.07 22.58 -3.40
CA LYS A 301 10.56 23.95 -3.14
C LYS A 301 9.42 24.94 -2.82
N THR A 302 8.15 24.51 -2.90
CA THR A 302 7.01 25.38 -2.61
C THR A 302 7.04 25.83 -1.15
N GLU A 303 7.00 27.14 -0.93
CA GLU A 303 7.01 27.73 0.41
C GLU A 303 5.73 27.38 1.19
N GLY A 304 5.83 27.31 2.51
CA GLY A 304 4.72 27.01 3.40
C GLY A 304 4.45 25.52 3.65
N PHE A 305 5.24 24.62 3.03
CA PHE A 305 5.15 23.19 3.24
C PHE A 305 6.51 22.55 3.56
N SER A 306 6.48 21.47 4.33
CA SER A 306 7.51 20.45 4.31
C SER A 306 6.99 19.24 3.52
N PHE A 307 7.91 18.51 2.87
CA PHE A 307 7.53 17.44 1.95
C PHE A 307 8.16 16.11 2.33
N ARG A 308 7.40 15.02 2.14
CA ARG A 308 7.88 13.66 2.20
C ARG A 308 7.56 12.93 0.90
N PHE A 309 8.58 12.48 0.21
CA PHE A 309 8.45 11.63 -0.97
C PHE A 309 7.92 10.26 -0.58
N LEU A 310 6.94 9.75 -1.31
CA LEU A 310 6.41 8.39 -1.15
C LEU A 310 6.87 7.47 -2.28
N GLY A 311 6.88 7.94 -3.53
CA GLY A 311 7.33 7.14 -4.67
C GLY A 311 6.95 7.73 -6.02
N CYS A 312 7.71 7.32 -7.06
CA CYS A 312 7.31 7.39 -8.46
C CYS A 312 7.16 5.94 -8.96
N PHE A 313 5.99 5.57 -9.50
CA PHE A 313 5.61 4.19 -9.79
C PHE A 313 4.65 4.10 -10.98
N ASP A 314 4.52 2.89 -11.52
CA ASP A 314 3.60 2.57 -12.61
C ASP A 314 2.31 1.93 -12.08
N VAL A 315 1.26 1.89 -12.93
CA VAL A 315 -0.05 1.30 -12.65
C VAL A 315 -0.21 0.00 -13.43
N GLU A 316 -0.59 -1.08 -12.75
CA GLU A 316 -0.90 -2.39 -13.36
C GLU A 316 -2.40 -2.70 -13.33
#